data_43e8402eb87aab4da510e59376239499
#
_entry.id   43e8402eb87aab4da510e59376239499
#
_cell.length_a   1.000
_cell.length_b   1.000
_cell.length_c   1.000
_cell.angle_alpha   90.00
_cell.angle_beta   90.00
_cell.angle_gamma   90.00
#
_symmetry.space_group_name_H-M   'P 1'
#
loop_
_entity.id
_entity.type
_entity.pdbx_description
1 polymer ?
#
loop_
_entity_poly.entity_id
_entity_poly.type
_entity_poly.pdbx_seq_one_letter_code
_entity_poly.pdbx_strand_id
1 'polypeptide(L)'
;MQRRVLAASIAAVAVAPGVFAAPASGGKSRVAVSFNALKEFVEAVGGDKVSVSGLIPADTEPHGFTPTIATMGRLKASDLFVVNGLGMEPWAEKTASAAAPGLKVVTASRGFTPIKLTDPGEIREHGDTDPHVWLSLSGAVYEADAIRKALSALR
;
A
#
# COMPACT_ATOMS: atom_id res chain seq x y z
N MET A 1 46.67 -57.28 8.77
CA MET A 1 45.68 -56.44 9.41
C MET A 1 45.55 -55.13 8.63
N GLN A 2 44.59 -55.02 7.71
CA GLN A 2 44.33 -53.77 6.91
C GLN A 2 43.22 -52.98 7.55
N ARG A 3 43.53 -51.76 8.02
CA ARG A 3 42.53 -50.81 8.53
C ARG A 3 41.89 -50.06 7.35
N ARG A 4 40.61 -50.30 7.11
CA ARG A 4 39.81 -49.52 6.17
C ARG A 4 39.39 -48.22 6.85
N VAL A 5 39.81 -47.07 6.29
CA VAL A 5 39.34 -45.73 6.68
C VAL A 5 38.11 -45.41 5.85
N LEU A 6 36.96 -45.29 6.50
CA LEU A 6 35.73 -44.78 5.86
C LEU A 6 35.86 -43.26 5.78
N ALA A 7 35.89 -42.71 4.58
CA ALA A 7 35.73 -41.29 4.34
C ALA A 7 34.23 -40.94 4.32
N ALA A 8 33.80 -40.15 5.28
CA ALA A 8 32.43 -39.58 5.30
C ALA A 8 32.40 -38.33 4.42
N SER A 9 31.66 -38.40 3.31
CA SER A 9 31.42 -37.23 2.45
C SER A 9 30.29 -36.36 3.06
N ILE A 10 30.62 -35.16 3.49
CA ILE A 10 29.68 -34.15 3.92
C ILE A 10 29.17 -33.42 2.66
N ALA A 11 27.93 -33.66 2.29
CA ALA A 11 27.28 -32.91 1.22
C ALA A 11 26.87 -31.50 1.75
N ALA A 12 27.52 -30.46 1.27
CA ALA A 12 27.16 -29.09 1.55
C ALA A 12 25.89 -28.72 0.76
N VAL A 13 24.78 -28.49 1.45
CA VAL A 13 23.58 -27.94 0.84
C VAL A 13 23.80 -26.43 0.62
N ALA A 14 24.03 -26.04 -0.62
CA ALA A 14 24.09 -24.65 -1.01
C ALA A 14 22.65 -24.06 -1.01
N VAL A 15 22.32 -23.24 0.00
CA VAL A 15 21.12 -22.42 0.01
C VAL A 15 21.37 -21.27 -0.97
N ALA A 16 20.74 -21.33 -2.14
CA ALA A 16 20.77 -20.23 -3.10
C ALA A 16 20.06 -19.00 -2.48
N PRO A 17 20.69 -17.81 -2.49
CA PRO A 17 20.00 -16.60 -2.07
C PRO A 17 18.82 -16.36 -3.02
N GLY A 18 17.61 -16.19 -2.44
CA GLY A 18 16.42 -15.84 -3.21
C GLY A 18 16.70 -14.58 -4.02
N VAL A 19 16.64 -14.70 -5.33
CA VAL A 19 16.73 -13.57 -6.25
C VAL A 19 15.44 -12.78 -6.08
N PHE A 20 15.47 -11.72 -5.27
CA PHE A 20 14.47 -10.69 -5.34
C PHE A 20 14.59 -10.06 -6.73
N ALA A 21 13.67 -10.37 -7.61
CA ALA A 21 13.60 -9.73 -8.91
C ALA A 21 13.41 -8.22 -8.69
N ALA A 22 14.45 -7.44 -8.98
CA ALA A 22 14.32 -6.00 -9.09
C ALA A 22 13.25 -5.70 -10.16
N PRO A 23 12.41 -4.66 -10.00
CA PRO A 23 11.43 -4.30 -11.01
C PRO A 23 12.16 -4.05 -12.34
N ALA A 24 11.68 -4.67 -13.40
CA ALA A 24 12.25 -4.52 -14.74
C ALA A 24 12.29 -3.02 -15.10
N SER A 25 13.49 -2.49 -15.31
CA SER A 25 13.74 -1.11 -15.69
C SER A 25 13.05 -0.81 -17.03
N GLY A 26 11.93 -0.05 -16.99
CA GLY A 26 11.23 0.43 -18.19
C GLY A 26 9.71 0.43 -18.14
N GLY A 27 9.06 -0.27 -17.20
CA GLY A 27 7.60 -0.28 -17.04
C GLY A 27 7.09 0.77 -16.06
N LYS A 28 5.79 1.15 -16.20
CA LYS A 28 5.10 1.98 -15.21
C LYS A 28 4.96 1.23 -13.89
N SER A 29 5.21 1.89 -12.76
CA SER A 29 4.91 1.32 -11.44
C SER A 29 3.39 1.18 -11.27
N ARG A 30 2.92 0.01 -10.87
CA ARG A 30 1.50 -0.29 -10.68
C ARG A 30 1.11 0.07 -9.26
N VAL A 31 0.24 1.05 -9.12
CA VAL A 31 -0.17 1.57 -7.82
C VAL A 31 -1.65 1.31 -7.62
N ALA A 32 -2.00 0.55 -6.58
CA ALA A 32 -3.36 0.50 -6.08
C ALA A 32 -3.59 1.69 -5.13
N VAL A 33 -4.78 2.26 -5.17
CA VAL A 33 -5.23 3.29 -4.23
C VAL A 33 -6.59 2.92 -3.67
N SER A 34 -6.89 3.31 -2.43
CA SER A 34 -8.18 2.98 -1.83
C SER A 34 -9.34 3.66 -2.57
N PHE A 35 -9.33 4.97 -2.75
CA PHE A 35 -10.42 5.74 -3.35
C PHE A 35 -9.92 6.85 -4.28
N ASN A 36 -10.87 7.54 -4.92
CA ASN A 36 -10.60 8.39 -6.09
C ASN A 36 -9.71 9.60 -5.81
N ALA A 37 -9.85 10.30 -4.66
CA ALA A 37 -9.00 11.46 -4.37
C ALA A 37 -7.51 11.08 -4.32
N LEU A 38 -7.18 9.93 -3.70
CA LEU A 38 -5.80 9.43 -3.69
C LEU A 38 -5.32 9.02 -5.08
N LYS A 39 -6.23 8.52 -5.94
CA LYS A 39 -5.90 8.21 -7.34
C LYS A 39 -5.43 9.46 -8.07
N GLU A 40 -6.18 10.56 -7.95
CA GLU A 40 -5.82 11.84 -8.56
C GLU A 40 -4.46 12.36 -8.07
N PHE A 41 -4.17 12.23 -6.77
CA PHE A 41 -2.86 12.61 -6.22
C PHE A 41 -1.72 11.73 -6.75
N VAL A 42 -1.91 10.42 -6.80
CA VAL A 42 -0.89 9.51 -7.33
C VAL A 42 -0.64 9.76 -8.82
N GLU A 43 -1.68 10.00 -9.60
CA GLU A 43 -1.56 10.32 -11.03
C GLU A 43 -0.87 11.68 -11.25
N ALA A 44 -1.23 12.70 -10.47
CA ALA A 44 -0.61 14.02 -10.56
C ALA A 44 0.89 14.00 -10.20
N VAL A 45 1.26 13.24 -9.16
CA VAL A 45 2.65 13.14 -8.69
C VAL A 45 3.48 12.19 -9.56
N GLY A 46 2.91 11.07 -9.97
CA GLY A 46 3.63 10.00 -10.69
C GLY A 46 3.71 10.21 -12.20
N GLY A 47 2.76 10.98 -12.77
CA GLY A 47 2.68 11.27 -14.21
C GLY A 47 2.63 10.00 -15.06
N ASP A 48 3.42 9.98 -16.10
CA ASP A 48 3.53 8.86 -17.05
C ASP A 48 4.26 7.63 -16.49
N LYS A 49 4.83 7.73 -15.31
CA LYS A 49 5.66 6.69 -14.67
C LYS A 49 4.84 5.72 -13.81
N VAL A 50 3.55 5.98 -13.62
CA VAL A 50 2.64 5.14 -12.84
C VAL A 50 1.46 4.64 -13.67
N SER A 51 0.90 3.51 -13.26
CA SER A 51 -0.41 3.01 -13.68
C SER A 51 -1.24 2.81 -12.42
N VAL A 52 -2.31 3.59 -12.26
CA VAL A 52 -3.07 3.65 -11.01
C VAL A 52 -4.40 2.92 -11.14
N SER A 53 -4.74 2.10 -10.15
CA SER A 53 -6.02 1.42 -10.04
C SER A 53 -6.71 1.76 -8.71
N GLY A 54 -7.88 2.39 -8.77
CA GLY A 54 -8.75 2.57 -7.62
C GLY A 54 -9.40 1.26 -7.20
N LEU A 55 -9.42 0.98 -5.89
CA LEU A 55 -10.06 -0.21 -5.36
C LEU A 55 -11.55 0.00 -5.10
N ILE A 56 -11.91 1.15 -4.56
CA ILE A 56 -13.29 1.56 -4.30
C ILE A 56 -13.82 2.23 -5.57
N PRO A 57 -14.98 1.82 -6.11
CA PRO A 57 -15.64 2.52 -7.22
C PRO A 57 -15.94 3.97 -6.86
N ALA A 58 -15.92 4.87 -7.86
CA ALA A 58 -16.04 6.31 -7.65
C ALA A 58 -17.38 6.76 -7.02
N ASP A 59 -18.43 5.95 -7.20
CA ASP A 59 -19.78 6.18 -6.69
C ASP A 59 -20.08 5.45 -5.37
N THR A 60 -19.05 4.82 -4.77
CA THR A 60 -19.18 4.03 -3.54
C THR A 60 -18.63 4.82 -2.36
N GLU A 61 -19.38 4.82 -1.27
CA GLU A 61 -18.99 5.41 0.00
C GLU A 61 -17.79 4.63 0.59
N PRO A 62 -16.66 5.30 0.91
CA PRO A 62 -15.43 4.61 1.33
C PRO A 62 -15.48 3.92 2.69
N HIS A 63 -16.18 4.49 3.67
CA HIS A 63 -16.20 3.99 5.05
C HIS A 63 -16.83 2.61 5.16
N GLY A 64 -17.91 2.36 4.40
CA GLY A 64 -18.63 1.09 4.37
C GLY A 64 -18.12 0.07 3.35
N PHE A 65 -17.02 0.32 2.66
CA PHE A 65 -16.55 -0.53 1.59
C PHE A 65 -16.13 -1.92 2.08
N THR A 66 -16.61 -2.95 1.41
CA THR A 66 -16.21 -4.33 1.64
C THR A 66 -15.37 -4.84 0.47
N PRO A 67 -14.11 -5.28 0.71
CA PRO A 67 -13.24 -5.81 -0.32
C PRO A 67 -13.82 -7.05 -1.00
N THR A 68 -13.64 -7.13 -2.31
CA THR A 68 -14.08 -8.24 -3.16
C THR A 68 -12.90 -9.06 -3.68
N ILE A 69 -13.17 -10.16 -4.35
CA ILE A 69 -12.14 -10.94 -5.07
C ILE A 69 -11.43 -10.06 -6.10
N ALA A 70 -12.15 -9.16 -6.79
CA ALA A 70 -11.56 -8.22 -7.74
C ALA A 70 -10.60 -7.23 -7.04
N THR A 71 -10.95 -6.75 -5.84
CA THR A 71 -10.07 -5.93 -5.00
C THR A 71 -8.75 -6.65 -4.70
N MET A 72 -8.83 -7.91 -4.26
CA MET A 72 -7.65 -8.73 -3.98
C MET A 72 -6.80 -8.96 -5.23
N GLY A 73 -7.42 -9.18 -6.39
CA GLY A 73 -6.72 -9.32 -7.67
C GLY A 73 -5.93 -8.07 -8.06
N ARG A 74 -6.50 -6.88 -7.86
CA ARG A 74 -5.82 -5.59 -8.10
C ARG A 74 -4.64 -5.38 -7.15
N LEU A 75 -4.80 -5.66 -5.86
CA LEU A 75 -3.71 -5.60 -4.88
C LEU A 75 -2.55 -6.53 -5.25
N LYS A 76 -2.86 -7.77 -5.61
CA LYS A 76 -1.84 -8.75 -6.05
C LYS A 76 -1.08 -8.30 -7.30
N ALA A 77 -1.71 -7.53 -8.18
CA ALA A 77 -1.09 -7.02 -9.39
C ALA A 77 -0.32 -5.70 -9.17
N SER A 78 -0.26 -5.16 -7.95
CA SER A 78 0.31 -3.85 -7.64
C SER A 78 1.71 -3.97 -7.02
N ASP A 79 2.50 -2.92 -7.20
CA ASP A 79 3.83 -2.75 -6.63
C ASP A 79 3.79 -1.89 -5.35
N LEU A 80 2.72 -1.11 -5.20
CA LEU A 80 2.44 -0.24 -4.05
C LEU A 80 0.92 -0.15 -3.82
N PHE A 81 0.51 -0.05 -2.55
CA PHE A 81 -0.85 0.30 -2.17
C PHE A 81 -0.84 1.58 -1.33
N VAL A 82 -1.61 2.59 -1.74
CA VAL A 82 -1.74 3.87 -1.03
C VAL A 82 -3.12 3.95 -0.41
N VAL A 83 -3.16 4.24 0.88
CA VAL A 83 -4.38 4.44 1.69
C VAL A 83 -4.32 5.78 2.38
N ASN A 84 -5.48 6.34 2.74
CA ASN A 84 -5.56 7.56 3.52
C ASN A 84 -5.09 7.31 4.97
N GLY A 85 -5.66 6.34 5.64
CA GLY A 85 -5.49 6.11 7.06
C GLY A 85 -6.54 6.83 7.91
N LEU A 86 -6.25 7.08 9.19
CA LEU A 86 -7.15 7.73 10.15
C LEU A 86 -8.54 7.04 10.26
N GLY A 87 -8.59 5.72 10.07
CA GLY A 87 -9.82 4.94 10.14
C GLY A 87 -10.67 4.93 8.87
N MET A 88 -10.25 5.64 7.79
CA MET A 88 -10.98 5.65 6.52
C MET A 88 -11.10 4.26 5.90
N GLU A 89 -10.05 3.45 5.97
CA GLU A 89 -10.02 2.10 5.37
C GLU A 89 -9.63 1.03 6.40
N PRO A 90 -10.51 0.67 7.32
CA PRO A 90 -10.19 -0.31 8.39
C PRO A 90 -9.88 -1.71 7.84
N TRP A 91 -10.30 -1.99 6.61
CA TRP A 91 -10.08 -3.25 5.89
C TRP A 91 -8.71 -3.35 5.20
N ALA A 92 -8.02 -2.23 4.94
CA ALA A 92 -6.95 -2.13 3.96
C ALA A 92 -5.74 -3.01 4.27
N GLU A 93 -5.16 -2.90 5.47
CA GLU A 93 -3.95 -3.65 5.84
C GLU A 93 -4.20 -5.17 5.85
N LYS A 94 -5.33 -5.59 6.42
CA LYS A 94 -5.70 -7.02 6.45
C LYS A 94 -5.89 -7.59 5.05
N THR A 95 -6.56 -6.83 4.18
CA THR A 95 -6.82 -7.26 2.80
C THR A 95 -5.53 -7.29 1.98
N ALA A 96 -4.67 -6.29 2.12
CA ALA A 96 -3.38 -6.26 1.43
C ALA A 96 -2.50 -7.43 1.85
N SER A 97 -2.39 -7.70 3.16
CA SER A 97 -1.62 -8.82 3.69
C SER A 97 -2.13 -10.19 3.21
N ALA A 98 -3.45 -10.36 3.09
CA ALA A 98 -4.06 -11.60 2.61
C ALA A 98 -3.90 -11.77 1.08
N ALA A 99 -4.03 -10.67 0.30
CA ALA A 99 -3.98 -10.72 -1.15
C ALA A 99 -2.54 -10.81 -1.69
N ALA A 100 -1.64 -10.04 -1.11
CA ALA A 100 -0.26 -9.87 -1.58
C ALA A 100 0.70 -9.72 -0.38
N PRO A 101 1.10 -10.83 0.26
CA PRO A 101 2.08 -10.78 1.35
C PRO A 101 3.36 -10.07 0.89
N GLY A 102 3.76 -9.02 1.64
CA GLY A 102 4.92 -8.21 1.30
C GLY A 102 4.63 -6.99 0.40
N LEU A 103 3.40 -6.79 -0.06
CA LEU A 103 3.02 -5.56 -0.75
C LEU A 103 3.24 -4.36 0.18
N LYS A 104 3.97 -3.36 -0.30
CA LYS A 104 4.20 -2.13 0.44
C LYS A 104 2.89 -1.33 0.53
N VAL A 105 2.44 -1.07 1.76
CA VAL A 105 1.28 -0.20 2.04
C VAL A 105 1.80 1.13 2.59
N VAL A 106 1.32 2.23 2.01
CA VAL A 106 1.66 3.59 2.43
C VAL A 106 0.39 4.31 2.87
N THR A 107 0.40 4.76 4.13
CA THR A 107 -0.64 5.61 4.70
C THR A 107 -0.27 7.06 4.42
N ALA A 108 -1.02 7.73 3.55
CA ALA A 108 -0.71 9.07 3.06
C ALA A 108 -0.79 10.14 4.17
N SER A 109 -1.73 10.01 5.09
CA SER A 109 -1.90 10.91 6.24
C SER A 109 -0.98 10.62 7.44
N ARG A 110 -0.11 9.60 7.37
CA ARG A 110 0.73 9.19 8.52
C ARG A 110 1.61 10.34 9.01
N GLY A 111 1.37 10.78 10.25
CA GLY A 111 2.10 11.88 10.88
C GLY A 111 1.48 13.26 10.67
N PHE A 112 0.41 13.38 9.89
CA PHE A 112 -0.39 14.60 9.82
C PHE A 112 -1.21 14.73 11.12
N THR A 113 -1.40 15.96 11.58
CA THR A 113 -2.27 16.26 12.74
C THR A 113 -3.67 16.62 12.22
N PRO A 114 -4.64 15.70 12.28
CA PRO A 114 -5.99 15.96 11.78
C PRO A 114 -6.77 16.89 12.73
N ILE A 115 -7.86 17.44 12.22
CA ILE A 115 -8.82 18.22 13.02
C ILE A 115 -9.51 17.26 14.00
N LYS A 116 -9.68 17.70 15.26
CA LYS A 116 -10.50 16.98 16.23
C LYS A 116 -11.98 17.24 15.98
N LEU A 117 -12.75 16.17 15.93
CA LEU A 117 -14.20 16.25 15.82
C LEU A 117 -14.82 16.61 17.17
N THR A 118 -15.89 17.39 17.15
CA THR A 118 -16.65 17.79 18.33
C THR A 118 -18.12 17.42 18.25
N ASP A 119 -18.63 17.14 17.05
CA ASP A 119 -20.00 16.67 16.85
C ASP A 119 -20.15 15.20 17.25
N PRO A 120 -21.12 14.82 18.10
CA PRO A 120 -21.28 13.43 18.54
C PRO A 120 -21.65 12.45 17.42
N GLY A 121 -22.26 12.93 16.33
CA GLY A 121 -22.60 12.12 15.16
C GLY A 121 -21.34 11.76 14.39
N GLU A 122 -20.52 12.75 14.07
CA GLU A 122 -19.24 12.59 13.41
C GLU A 122 -18.27 11.71 14.21
N ILE A 123 -18.22 11.92 15.54
CA ILE A 123 -17.37 11.08 16.43
C ILE A 123 -17.77 9.62 16.39
N ARG A 124 -19.08 9.32 16.28
CA ARG A 124 -19.56 7.94 16.18
C ARG A 124 -19.15 7.28 14.87
N GLU A 125 -19.10 8.03 13.79
CA GLU A 125 -18.78 7.53 12.45
C GLU A 125 -17.28 7.43 12.21
N HIS A 126 -16.53 8.45 12.62
CA HIS A 126 -15.10 8.61 12.25
C HIS A 126 -14.13 8.47 13.43
N GLY A 127 -14.61 8.41 14.67
CA GLY A 127 -13.78 8.50 15.88
C GLY A 127 -13.49 9.96 16.25
N ASP A 128 -12.44 10.21 17.03
CA ASP A 128 -12.13 11.53 17.60
C ASP A 128 -11.54 12.53 16.61
N THR A 129 -11.20 12.10 15.38
CA THR A 129 -10.48 12.93 14.41
C THR A 129 -11.09 12.82 13.02
N ASP A 130 -11.07 13.95 12.30
CA ASP A 130 -11.54 14.02 10.93
C ASP A 130 -10.56 13.28 9.98
N PRO A 131 -10.98 12.20 9.32
CA PRO A 131 -10.14 11.47 8.38
C PRO A 131 -9.99 12.16 7.01
N HIS A 132 -10.80 13.19 6.71
CA HIS A 132 -10.88 13.82 5.40
C HIS A 132 -9.74 14.83 5.14
N VAL A 133 -8.51 14.39 5.39
CA VAL A 133 -7.30 15.23 5.33
C VAL A 133 -7.12 15.91 3.98
N TRP A 134 -7.41 15.21 2.88
CA TRP A 134 -7.27 15.71 1.50
C TRP A 134 -8.18 16.89 1.15
N LEU A 135 -9.23 17.16 1.93
CA LEU A 135 -10.12 18.30 1.70
C LEU A 135 -9.52 19.63 2.15
N SER A 136 -8.46 19.61 2.93
CA SER A 136 -7.71 20.83 3.29
C SER A 136 -6.47 20.99 2.40
N LEU A 137 -6.10 22.23 2.05
CA LEU A 137 -4.91 22.48 1.25
C LEU A 137 -3.63 21.96 1.92
N SER A 138 -3.50 22.15 3.23
CA SER A 138 -2.35 21.64 3.99
C SER A 138 -2.28 20.11 4.00
N GLY A 139 -3.43 19.46 4.15
CA GLY A 139 -3.54 18.01 4.10
C GLY A 139 -3.24 17.45 2.72
N ALA A 140 -3.82 18.04 1.68
CA ALA A 140 -3.56 17.63 0.30
C ALA A 140 -2.06 17.71 -0.07
N VAL A 141 -1.38 18.81 0.32
CA VAL A 141 0.06 18.96 0.12
C VAL A 141 0.85 17.91 0.91
N TYR A 142 0.44 17.64 2.15
CA TYR A 142 1.09 16.64 2.99
C TYR A 142 0.98 15.23 2.39
N GLU A 143 -0.21 14.84 1.96
CA GLU A 143 -0.45 13.53 1.33
C GLU A 143 0.27 13.40 -0.02
N ALA A 144 0.26 14.45 -0.83
CA ALA A 144 1.01 14.46 -2.08
C ALA A 144 2.52 14.28 -1.86
N ASP A 145 3.11 14.88 -0.82
CA ASP A 145 4.52 14.68 -0.50
C ASP A 145 4.80 13.26 0.04
N ALA A 146 3.92 12.69 0.85
CA ALA A 146 4.01 11.31 1.31
C ALA A 146 3.97 10.33 0.11
N ILE A 147 3.07 10.54 -0.82
CA ILE A 147 2.94 9.78 -2.07
C ILE A 147 4.22 9.94 -2.92
N ARG A 148 4.71 11.15 -3.09
CA ARG A 148 5.96 11.42 -3.83
C ARG A 148 7.14 10.62 -3.25
N LYS A 149 7.32 10.65 -1.93
CA LYS A 149 8.37 9.89 -1.24
C LYS A 149 8.22 8.39 -1.47
N ALA A 150 6.99 7.87 -1.39
CA ALA A 150 6.71 6.47 -1.61
C ALA A 150 7.02 6.01 -3.04
N LEU A 151 6.60 6.79 -4.04
CA LEU A 151 6.87 6.52 -5.46
C LEU A 151 8.36 6.60 -5.78
N SER A 152 9.09 7.55 -5.19
CA SER A 152 10.55 7.68 -5.36
C SER A 152 11.31 6.48 -4.80
N ALA A 153 10.79 5.83 -3.77
CA ALA A 153 11.39 4.64 -3.15
C ALA A 153 11.05 3.31 -3.87
N LEU A 154 10.27 3.33 -4.93
CA LEU A 154 10.00 2.17 -5.81
C LEU A 154 11.03 2.02 -6.95
N ARG A 155 11.92 2.98 -7.11
CA ARG A 155 12.88 3.04 -8.23
C ARG A 155 14.28 2.68 -7.83
#